data_39f0fc94daa9f22a6a7c386412b5e5a9
#
_entry.id   39f0fc94daa9f22a6a7c386412b5e5a9
#
_cell.length_a   1.000
_cell.length_b   1.000
_cell.length_c   1.000
_cell.angle_alpha   90.00
_cell.angle_beta   90.00
_cell.angle_gamma   90.00
#
_symmetry.space_group_name_H-M   'P 1'
#
loop_
_entity.id
_entity.type
_entity.pdbx_description
1 polymer ?
#
loop_
_entity_poly.entity_id
_entity_poly.type
_entity_poly.pdbx_seq_one_letter_code
_entity_poly.pdbx_strand_id
1 'polypeptide(L)'
;QDWKGIENCIGRSAGTCMTMGTASTMACVTEAMGFSLPGAANIPAVVAEHSRLAVQTGRRAVDMAWEDLKPSDFMTEKSIDNGLMTSLAIGGSTNAIVHLIAIAGRLGINLSLKRFDELSRTTPVLADIRPSGRYLMEDFFNAGSLSAMLARMDDLLNVDCLTVCGTTLADQIKDAEVIDDEVIRTRENPVAEAGGTCLLRGNLAPNGCVIKSVAADPDLLQHRGPAVVFDNYPAMKDGIHDPDLDVDENSVLILRSAGPLGAPGFPEWGMLPIPKKLLEAGVRDMVRLSDARMSGTSYGTCVLHIAPESAAGGPLALVENGDEIEINVPDRTIHWHVSEEEISRRRAAMPPLKPAPERGYEHLYAKHVTQADLGCDFDFLTGRTPNAEPSIH
;
A
#
# COMPACT_ATOMS: atom_id res chain seq x y z
N GLN A 1 -33.39 -10.11 -9.39
CA GLN A 1 -33.91 -10.08 -8.01
C GLN A 1 -32.84 -10.51 -7.00
N ASP A 2 -32.05 -11.53 -7.30
CA ASP A 2 -31.06 -12.09 -6.37
C ASP A 2 -29.89 -11.16 -6.08
N TRP A 3 -29.40 -10.41 -7.08
CA TRP A 3 -28.33 -9.42 -6.88
C TRP A 3 -28.70 -8.33 -5.89
N LYS A 4 -29.91 -7.79 -5.98
CA LYS A 4 -30.39 -6.76 -5.03
C LYS A 4 -30.53 -7.29 -3.61
N GLY A 5 -30.87 -8.57 -3.46
CA GLY A 5 -30.86 -9.26 -2.17
C GLY A 5 -29.47 -9.41 -1.59
N ILE A 6 -28.48 -9.76 -2.43
CA ILE A 6 -27.08 -9.86 -2.05
C ILE A 6 -26.51 -8.49 -1.65
N GLU A 7 -26.71 -7.45 -2.47
CA GLU A 7 -26.27 -6.07 -2.17
C GLU A 7 -26.79 -5.59 -0.83
N ASN A 8 -28.06 -5.84 -0.51
CA ASN A 8 -28.67 -5.47 0.77
C ASN A 8 -28.07 -6.21 1.99
N CYS A 9 -27.42 -7.34 1.78
CA CYS A 9 -26.85 -8.18 2.83
C CYS A 9 -25.34 -8.03 3.00
N ILE A 10 -24.62 -7.54 1.98
CA ILE A 10 -23.16 -7.42 1.99
C ILE A 10 -22.69 -6.27 2.89
N GLY A 11 -23.33 -5.11 2.81
CA GLY A 11 -22.99 -3.93 3.61
C GLY A 11 -23.63 -3.98 4.99
N ARG A 12 -22.97 -4.59 5.98
CA ARG A 12 -23.50 -4.75 7.33
C ARG A 12 -23.17 -3.63 8.29
N SER A 13 -22.25 -2.76 7.94
CA SER A 13 -21.91 -1.58 8.73
C SER A 13 -22.09 -0.31 7.91
N ALA A 14 -22.63 0.72 8.55
CA ALA A 14 -22.58 2.07 7.99
C ALA A 14 -21.21 2.66 8.29
N GLY A 15 -20.45 3.01 7.26
CA GLY A 15 -19.19 3.74 7.40
C GLY A 15 -17.96 2.97 6.94
N THR A 16 -16.95 2.85 7.80
CA THR A 16 -15.64 2.28 7.46
C THR A 16 -15.74 0.83 6.99
N CYS A 17 -14.93 0.46 6.01
CA CYS A 17 -14.77 -0.93 5.57
C CYS A 17 -14.42 -1.83 6.76
N MET A 18 -15.02 -3.03 6.79
CA MET A 18 -14.80 -4.01 7.88
C MET A 18 -13.42 -4.66 7.87
N THR A 19 -12.63 -4.43 6.82
CA THR A 19 -11.27 -4.96 6.67
C THR A 19 -10.24 -3.84 6.65
N MET A 20 -8.96 -4.15 6.91
CA MET A 20 -7.85 -3.22 6.83
C MET A 20 -7.51 -2.91 5.36
N GLY A 21 -8.37 -2.14 4.71
CA GLY A 21 -8.16 -1.60 3.37
C GLY A 21 -7.33 -0.32 3.39
N THR A 22 -7.18 0.34 2.25
CA THR A 22 -6.38 1.56 2.13
C THR A 22 -6.95 2.71 2.96
N ALA A 23 -8.27 2.88 2.99
CA ALA A 23 -8.91 3.93 3.79
C ALA A 23 -8.61 3.77 5.29
N SER A 24 -8.83 2.57 5.85
CA SER A 24 -8.52 2.28 7.26
C SER A 24 -7.03 2.41 7.55
N THR A 25 -6.17 1.94 6.65
CA THR A 25 -4.71 2.07 6.78
C THR A 25 -4.31 3.53 6.85
N MET A 26 -4.76 4.38 5.92
CA MET A 26 -4.40 5.79 5.90
C MET A 26 -4.98 6.56 7.07
N ALA A 27 -6.17 6.20 7.56
CA ALA A 27 -6.72 6.76 8.79
C ALA A 27 -5.81 6.46 10.01
N CYS A 28 -5.38 5.20 10.17
CA CYS A 28 -4.44 4.83 11.23
C CYS A 28 -3.08 5.52 11.08
N VAL A 29 -2.56 5.58 9.87
CA VAL A 29 -1.29 6.25 9.54
C VAL A 29 -1.33 7.73 9.90
N THR A 30 -2.40 8.45 9.51
CA THR A 30 -2.54 9.89 9.80
C THR A 30 -2.70 10.17 11.28
N GLU A 31 -3.36 9.30 12.03
CA GLU A 31 -3.44 9.42 13.49
C GLU A 31 -2.06 9.20 14.15
N ALA A 32 -1.33 8.15 13.77
CA ALA A 32 0.00 7.88 14.29
C ALA A 32 1.04 8.97 13.93
N MET A 33 0.85 9.64 12.80
CA MET A 33 1.64 10.82 12.40
C MET A 33 1.25 12.10 13.17
N GLY A 34 0.24 12.03 14.04
CA GLY A 34 -0.26 13.17 14.79
C GLY A 34 -1.14 14.14 14.00
N PHE A 35 -1.62 13.78 12.80
CA PHE A 35 -2.42 14.64 11.93
C PHE A 35 -3.92 14.61 12.22
N SER A 36 -4.42 13.61 12.94
CA SER A 36 -5.81 13.53 13.40
C SER A 36 -5.92 13.40 14.90
N LEU A 37 -7.09 13.65 15.45
CA LEU A 37 -7.35 13.49 16.88
C LEU A 37 -7.22 12.03 17.29
N PRO A 38 -6.80 11.73 18.54
CA PRO A 38 -6.71 10.36 19.05
C PRO A 38 -8.05 9.63 18.95
N GLY A 39 -7.99 8.38 18.50
CA GLY A 39 -9.16 7.53 18.30
C GLY A 39 -9.95 7.79 17.01
N ALA A 40 -9.54 8.77 16.18
CA ALA A 40 -10.23 9.11 14.95
C ALA A 40 -10.22 7.99 13.90
N ALA A 41 -9.16 7.18 13.89
CA ALA A 41 -8.87 6.28 12.79
C ALA A 41 -9.91 5.18 12.55
N ASN A 42 -10.57 4.70 13.58
CA ASN A 42 -11.37 3.48 13.49
C ASN A 42 -12.68 3.49 14.29
N ILE A 43 -13.18 4.67 14.68
CA ILE A 43 -14.53 4.79 15.27
C ILE A 43 -15.57 4.37 14.23
N PRO A 44 -16.42 3.37 14.49
CA PRO A 44 -17.51 3.01 13.59
C PRO A 44 -18.46 4.19 13.36
N ALA A 45 -18.89 4.43 12.13
CA ALA A 45 -19.71 5.61 11.78
C ALA A 45 -21.06 5.67 12.49
N VAL A 46 -21.57 4.53 12.97
CA VAL A 46 -22.85 4.43 13.68
C VAL A 46 -22.75 4.71 15.19
N VAL A 47 -21.53 4.81 15.71
CA VAL A 47 -21.31 5.08 17.14
C VAL A 47 -21.36 6.57 17.42
N ALA A 48 -22.01 6.96 18.52
CA ALA A 48 -22.21 8.38 18.88
C ALA A 48 -20.86 9.15 19.05
N GLU A 49 -19.78 8.44 19.34
CA GLU A 49 -18.42 9.01 19.40
C GLU A 49 -17.98 9.64 18.09
N HIS A 50 -18.38 9.09 16.96
CA HIS A 50 -18.04 9.63 15.65
C HIS A 50 -18.55 11.09 15.48
N SER A 51 -19.79 11.35 15.89
CA SER A 51 -20.36 12.71 15.86
C SER A 51 -19.69 13.64 16.87
N ARG A 52 -19.33 13.13 18.06
CA ARG A 52 -18.58 13.90 19.07
C ARG A 52 -17.19 14.27 18.55
N LEU A 53 -16.51 13.34 17.93
CA LEU A 53 -15.19 13.57 17.31
C LEU A 53 -15.26 14.66 16.22
N ALA A 54 -16.30 14.66 15.38
CA ALA A 54 -16.47 15.69 14.36
C ALA A 54 -16.57 17.10 14.99
N VAL A 55 -17.31 17.23 16.10
CA VAL A 55 -17.40 18.49 16.86
C VAL A 55 -16.05 18.88 17.46
N GLN A 56 -15.34 17.93 18.05
CA GLN A 56 -14.01 18.16 18.63
C GLN A 56 -12.99 18.59 17.56
N THR A 57 -13.02 17.94 16.39
CA THR A 57 -12.17 18.29 15.24
C THR A 57 -12.41 19.74 14.80
N GLY A 58 -13.68 20.16 14.69
CA GLY A 58 -14.01 21.56 14.34
C GLY A 58 -13.50 22.57 15.38
N ARG A 59 -13.64 22.26 16.68
CA ARG A 59 -13.09 23.10 17.75
C ARG A 59 -11.57 23.18 17.68
N ARG A 60 -10.92 22.01 17.57
CA ARG A 60 -9.46 21.95 17.50
C ARG A 60 -8.90 22.72 16.30
N ALA A 61 -9.54 22.66 15.15
CA ALA A 61 -9.15 23.44 13.96
C ALA A 61 -9.15 24.96 14.22
N VAL A 62 -10.11 25.45 15.00
CA VAL A 62 -10.16 26.88 15.41
C VAL A 62 -9.03 27.19 16.39
N ASP A 63 -8.81 26.33 17.39
CA ASP A 63 -7.74 26.53 18.37
C ASP A 63 -6.36 26.55 17.69
N MET A 64 -6.11 25.63 16.75
CA MET A 64 -4.86 25.60 15.95
C MET A 64 -4.62 26.90 15.19
N ALA A 65 -5.67 27.52 14.64
CA ALA A 65 -5.54 28.80 13.97
C ALA A 65 -5.11 29.92 14.92
N TRP A 66 -5.62 29.93 16.17
CA TRP A 66 -5.20 30.88 17.20
C TRP A 66 -3.80 30.62 17.76
N GLU A 67 -3.39 29.36 17.80
CA GLU A 67 -2.07 28.90 18.24
C GLU A 67 -0.99 29.07 17.14
N ASP A 68 -1.41 29.39 15.91
CA ASP A 68 -0.57 29.35 14.69
C ASP A 68 0.10 27.97 14.46
N LEU A 69 -0.53 26.90 14.92
CA LEU A 69 -0.04 25.53 14.76
C LEU A 69 -0.35 25.02 13.35
N LYS A 70 0.70 24.71 12.59
CA LYS A 70 0.60 24.29 11.17
C LYS A 70 0.98 22.82 11.02
N PRO A 71 0.50 22.12 9.97
CA PRO A 71 0.94 20.78 9.64
C PRO A 71 2.45 20.61 9.56
N SER A 72 3.17 21.62 9.06
CA SER A 72 4.64 21.63 8.99
C SER A 72 5.34 21.56 10.36
N ASP A 73 4.65 21.88 11.45
CA ASP A 73 5.23 21.90 12.79
C ASP A 73 5.26 20.52 13.44
N PHE A 74 4.34 19.62 13.04
CA PHE A 74 4.25 18.26 13.57
C PHE A 74 4.49 17.17 12.50
N MET A 75 4.37 17.48 11.22
CA MET A 75 4.68 16.55 10.12
C MET A 75 6.19 16.56 9.83
N THR A 76 6.94 15.71 10.51
CA THR A 76 8.40 15.58 10.45
C THR A 76 8.82 14.21 9.93
N GLU A 77 10.12 14.01 9.67
CA GLU A 77 10.66 12.67 9.34
C GLU A 77 10.30 11.63 10.41
N LYS A 78 10.37 12.01 11.70
CA LYS A 78 10.01 11.14 12.82
C LYS A 78 8.51 10.76 12.81
N SER A 79 7.63 11.71 12.54
CA SER A 79 6.19 11.43 12.47
C SER A 79 5.84 10.57 11.25
N ILE A 80 6.54 10.74 10.12
CA ILE A 80 6.40 9.87 8.96
C ILE A 80 6.88 8.45 9.28
N ASP A 81 7.98 8.28 9.99
CA ASP A 81 8.43 6.96 10.49
C ASP A 81 7.38 6.29 11.38
N ASN A 82 6.71 7.05 12.26
CA ASN A 82 5.59 6.53 13.05
C ASN A 82 4.45 6.03 12.15
N GLY A 83 4.11 6.77 11.10
CA GLY A 83 3.12 6.36 10.10
C GLY A 83 3.53 5.08 9.36
N LEU A 84 4.80 4.97 8.96
CA LEU A 84 5.34 3.76 8.31
C LEU A 84 5.27 2.55 9.24
N MET A 85 5.78 2.68 10.49
CA MET A 85 5.75 1.59 11.47
C MET A 85 4.31 1.17 11.80
N THR A 86 3.40 2.13 11.91
CA THR A 86 1.97 1.85 12.09
C THR A 86 1.40 1.07 10.90
N SER A 87 1.66 1.50 9.67
CA SER A 87 1.22 0.77 8.47
C SER A 87 1.73 -0.67 8.43
N LEU A 88 2.97 -0.89 8.87
CA LEU A 88 3.56 -2.23 8.97
C LEU A 88 2.89 -3.05 10.08
N ALA A 89 2.72 -2.49 11.27
CA ALA A 89 2.18 -3.18 12.44
C ALA A 89 0.70 -3.56 12.32
N ILE A 90 -0.08 -2.80 11.56
CA ILE A 90 -1.49 -3.13 11.29
C ILE A 90 -1.68 -4.09 10.10
N GLY A 91 -0.60 -4.55 9.45
CA GLY A 91 -0.71 -5.28 8.19
C GLY A 91 -1.44 -4.46 7.12
N GLY A 92 -1.06 -3.19 6.97
CA GLY A 92 -1.73 -2.19 6.14
C GLY A 92 -1.68 -2.45 4.64
N SER A 93 -2.31 -1.57 3.89
CA SER A 93 -2.34 -1.58 2.43
C SER A 93 -0.98 -1.20 1.84
N THR A 94 -0.56 -1.87 0.78
CA THR A 94 0.62 -1.49 -0.02
C THR A 94 0.49 -0.07 -0.61
N ASN A 95 -0.73 0.41 -0.83
CA ASN A 95 -0.99 1.79 -1.30
C ASN A 95 -0.46 2.86 -0.35
N ALA A 96 -0.40 2.58 0.96
CA ALA A 96 0.11 3.52 1.96
C ALA A 96 1.55 3.95 1.66
N ILE A 97 2.38 3.09 1.08
CA ILE A 97 3.77 3.39 0.73
C ILE A 97 3.83 4.52 -0.29
N VAL A 98 3.07 4.41 -1.38
CA VAL A 98 2.97 5.44 -2.42
C VAL A 98 2.46 6.75 -1.83
N HIS A 99 1.42 6.70 -0.99
CA HIS A 99 0.85 7.89 -0.36
C HIS A 99 1.82 8.57 0.62
N LEU A 100 2.54 7.79 1.44
CA LEU A 100 3.51 8.34 2.39
C LEU A 100 4.70 8.98 1.68
N ILE A 101 5.20 8.38 0.59
CA ILE A 101 6.26 8.99 -0.24
C ILE A 101 5.78 10.32 -0.83
N ALA A 102 4.55 10.37 -1.36
CA ALA A 102 3.96 11.60 -1.90
C ALA A 102 3.79 12.68 -0.81
N ILE A 103 3.24 12.32 0.36
CA ILE A 103 3.07 13.24 1.50
C ILE A 103 4.42 13.80 1.95
N ALA A 104 5.42 12.93 2.12
CA ALA A 104 6.76 13.32 2.50
C ALA A 104 7.39 14.29 1.48
N GLY A 105 7.25 13.98 0.19
CA GLY A 105 7.76 14.82 -0.90
C GLY A 105 7.18 16.24 -0.89
N ARG A 106 5.90 16.38 -0.61
CA ARG A 106 5.23 17.69 -0.48
C ARG A 106 5.70 18.49 0.74
N LEU A 107 6.26 17.82 1.73
CA LEU A 107 6.92 18.45 2.88
C LEU A 107 8.42 18.71 2.65
N GLY A 108 8.94 18.36 1.47
CA GLY A 108 10.36 18.41 1.15
C GLY A 108 11.19 17.37 1.92
N ILE A 109 10.56 16.29 2.39
CA ILE A 109 11.19 15.15 3.05
C ILE A 109 11.41 14.07 2.02
N ASN A 110 12.66 13.61 1.88
CA ASN A 110 13.00 12.52 0.96
C ASN A 110 12.79 11.16 1.65
N LEU A 111 11.57 10.62 1.54
CA LEU A 111 11.26 9.28 2.01
C LEU A 111 11.63 8.25 0.93
N SER A 112 12.64 7.45 1.17
CA SER A 112 13.09 6.41 0.24
C SER A 112 12.48 5.04 0.57
N LEU A 113 12.33 4.19 -0.44
CA LEU A 113 11.98 2.77 -0.25
C LEU A 113 13.01 2.02 0.63
N LYS A 114 14.27 2.49 0.68
CA LYS A 114 15.27 1.93 1.59
C LYS A 114 14.86 2.13 3.06
N ARG A 115 14.37 3.33 3.42
CA ARG A 115 13.88 3.59 4.78
C ARG A 115 12.70 2.72 5.14
N PHE A 116 11.78 2.53 4.20
CA PHE A 116 10.67 1.59 4.37
C PHE A 116 11.18 0.15 4.64
N ASP A 117 12.14 -0.33 3.84
CA ASP A 117 12.71 -1.68 4.03
C ASP A 117 13.38 -1.85 5.39
N GLU A 118 14.15 -0.85 5.84
CA GLU A 118 14.77 -0.85 7.17
C GLU A 118 13.73 -1.03 8.28
N LEU A 119 12.66 -0.24 8.27
CA LEU A 119 11.59 -0.33 9.26
C LEU A 119 10.81 -1.63 9.15
N SER A 120 10.59 -2.14 7.93
CA SER A 120 9.84 -3.38 7.71
C SER A 120 10.55 -4.62 8.29
N ARG A 121 11.86 -4.56 8.49
CA ARG A 121 12.65 -5.68 9.06
C ARG A 121 12.53 -5.80 10.57
N THR A 122 12.10 -4.73 11.24
CA THR A 122 12.09 -4.64 12.71
C THR A 122 10.71 -4.40 13.31
N THR A 123 9.72 -4.02 12.49
CA THR A 123 8.38 -3.74 12.97
C THR A 123 7.51 -5.01 12.91
N PRO A 124 7.04 -5.56 14.03
CA PRO A 124 6.15 -6.73 14.05
C PRO A 124 4.75 -6.36 13.57
N VAL A 125 4.00 -7.35 13.08
CA VAL A 125 2.58 -7.21 12.81
C VAL A 125 1.80 -7.57 14.06
N LEU A 126 1.07 -6.60 14.62
CA LEU A 126 0.34 -6.76 15.87
C LEU A 126 -1.18 -6.86 15.69
N ALA A 127 -1.73 -6.32 14.63
CA ALA A 127 -3.16 -6.37 14.38
C ALA A 127 -3.56 -7.63 13.60
N ASP A 128 -4.33 -8.53 14.23
CA ASP A 128 -4.84 -9.77 13.65
C ASP A 128 -6.15 -9.52 12.88
N ILE A 129 -6.09 -8.63 11.87
CA ILE A 129 -7.26 -8.10 11.16
C ILE A 129 -7.23 -8.53 9.68
N ARG A 130 -8.40 -8.84 9.13
CA ARG A 130 -8.56 -9.14 7.71
C ARG A 130 -8.09 -7.98 6.81
N PRO A 131 -7.47 -8.28 5.66
CA PRO A 131 -7.34 -9.59 5.00
C PRO A 131 -6.18 -10.46 5.50
N SER A 132 -5.24 -9.93 6.29
CA SER A 132 -4.05 -10.65 6.75
C SER A 132 -4.28 -11.48 8.00
N GLY A 133 -5.36 -11.26 8.71
CA GLY A 133 -5.70 -11.91 9.97
C GLY A 133 -7.15 -12.41 10.01
N ARG A 134 -7.66 -12.59 11.23
CA ARG A 134 -8.93 -13.27 11.49
C ARG A 134 -10.10 -12.31 11.75
N TYR A 135 -9.84 -11.19 12.40
CA TYR A 135 -10.84 -10.27 12.97
C TYR A 135 -11.19 -9.13 12.00
N LEU A 136 -12.19 -8.34 12.36
CA LEU A 136 -12.68 -7.20 11.59
C LEU A 136 -12.28 -5.87 12.25
N MET A 137 -12.48 -4.76 11.56
CA MET A 137 -12.17 -3.43 12.09
C MET A 137 -12.99 -3.05 13.33
N GLU A 138 -14.21 -3.57 13.46
CA GLU A 138 -15.04 -3.38 14.65
C GLU A 138 -14.45 -4.11 15.87
N ASP A 139 -13.89 -5.31 15.67
CA ASP A 139 -13.18 -6.04 16.71
C ASP A 139 -11.96 -5.26 17.18
N PHE A 140 -11.21 -4.66 16.22
CA PHE A 140 -10.05 -3.83 16.53
C PHE A 140 -10.42 -2.57 17.34
N PHE A 141 -11.53 -1.92 16.99
CA PHE A 141 -12.05 -0.80 17.77
C PHE A 141 -12.38 -1.25 19.20
N ASN A 142 -13.07 -2.36 19.36
CA ASN A 142 -13.47 -2.90 20.67
C ASN A 142 -12.28 -3.43 21.49
N ALA A 143 -11.19 -3.86 20.83
CA ALA A 143 -9.98 -4.35 21.47
C ALA A 143 -9.07 -3.26 22.06
N GLY A 144 -9.44 -1.97 21.91
CA GLY A 144 -8.67 -0.83 22.40
C GLY A 144 -8.18 0.11 21.31
N SER A 145 -8.51 -0.19 20.06
CA SER A 145 -8.27 0.73 18.94
C SER A 145 -6.78 0.95 18.61
N LEU A 146 -6.50 1.90 17.72
CA LEU A 146 -5.15 2.23 17.31
C LEU A 146 -4.30 2.72 18.49
N SER A 147 -4.84 3.56 19.37
CA SER A 147 -4.10 4.11 20.50
C SER A 147 -3.53 3.03 21.42
N ALA A 148 -4.28 1.95 21.68
CA ALA A 148 -3.80 0.82 22.47
C ALA A 148 -2.70 0.03 21.76
N MET A 149 -2.79 -0.15 20.45
CA MET A 149 -1.73 -0.78 19.67
C MET A 149 -0.45 0.08 19.66
N LEU A 150 -0.57 1.40 19.50
CA LEU A 150 0.57 2.31 19.56
C LEU A 150 1.25 2.30 20.94
N ALA A 151 0.46 2.26 22.04
CA ALA A 151 0.99 2.12 23.40
C ALA A 151 1.78 0.81 23.58
N ARG A 152 1.36 -0.28 22.90
CA ARG A 152 2.06 -1.58 22.94
C ARG A 152 3.40 -1.59 22.20
N MET A 153 3.63 -0.61 21.35
CA MET A 153 4.87 -0.46 20.56
C MET A 153 5.56 0.90 20.77
N ASP A 154 5.32 1.54 21.90
CA ASP A 154 5.80 2.90 22.22
C ASP A 154 7.34 3.04 22.14
N ASP A 155 8.08 2.00 22.53
CA ASP A 155 9.54 1.93 22.43
C ASP A 155 10.10 1.86 21.01
N LEU A 156 9.27 1.47 20.03
CA LEU A 156 9.62 1.49 18.61
C LEU A 156 9.32 2.86 17.97
N LEU A 157 8.35 3.60 18.53
CA LEU A 157 7.85 4.84 17.96
C LEU A 157 8.65 6.07 18.44
N ASN A 158 8.59 7.13 17.65
CA ASN A 158 9.06 8.45 18.05
C ASN A 158 7.95 9.17 18.83
N VAL A 159 7.74 8.76 20.07
CA VAL A 159 6.61 9.23 20.90
C VAL A 159 6.73 10.69 21.34
N ASP A 160 7.90 11.33 21.17
CA ASP A 160 8.15 12.75 21.42
C ASP A 160 7.61 13.67 20.29
N CYS A 161 7.09 13.11 19.21
CA CYS A 161 6.51 13.89 18.11
C CYS A 161 5.30 14.69 18.59
N LEU A 162 5.29 15.99 18.22
CA LEU A 162 4.14 16.87 18.40
C LEU A 162 2.98 16.39 17.52
N THR A 163 1.75 16.65 17.97
CA THR A 163 0.54 16.27 17.25
C THR A 163 -0.40 17.47 17.06
N VAL A 164 -1.42 17.27 16.25
CA VAL A 164 -2.50 18.24 16.05
C VAL A 164 -3.14 18.73 17.36
N CYS A 165 -3.05 17.96 18.44
CA CYS A 165 -3.56 18.35 19.76
C CYS A 165 -2.67 19.38 20.50
N GLY A 166 -1.50 19.70 19.97
CA GLY A 166 -0.53 20.55 20.68
C GLY A 166 0.22 19.82 21.83
N THR A 167 0.05 18.49 21.90
CA THR A 167 0.72 17.58 22.84
C THR A 167 1.49 16.52 22.08
N THR A 168 2.32 15.74 22.78
CA THR A 168 3.09 14.67 22.15
C THR A 168 2.26 13.42 21.88
N LEU A 169 2.76 12.52 21.02
CA LEU A 169 2.14 11.21 20.82
C LEU A 169 2.13 10.41 22.13
N ALA A 170 3.20 10.51 22.96
CA ALA A 170 3.25 9.89 24.30
C ALA A 170 2.06 10.31 25.17
N ASP A 171 1.71 11.60 25.18
CA ASP A 171 0.57 12.09 25.95
C ASP A 171 -0.77 11.52 25.48
N GLN A 172 -0.88 11.19 24.19
CA GLN A 172 -2.11 10.65 23.60
C GLN A 172 -2.31 9.17 23.89
N ILE A 173 -1.23 8.39 24.01
CA ILE A 173 -1.32 6.93 24.14
C ILE A 173 -1.08 6.43 25.58
N LYS A 174 -0.69 7.28 26.51
CA LYS A 174 -0.27 6.90 27.89
C LYS A 174 -1.31 6.13 28.70
N ASP A 175 -2.57 6.42 28.48
CA ASP A 175 -3.70 5.79 29.21
C ASP A 175 -4.42 4.74 28.35
N ALA A 176 -3.89 4.41 27.19
CA ALA A 176 -4.51 3.44 26.28
C ALA A 176 -4.13 2.00 26.65
N GLU A 177 -5.14 1.13 26.77
CA GLU A 177 -4.97 -0.26 27.15
C GLU A 177 -5.55 -1.19 26.08
N VAL A 178 -4.85 -2.30 25.83
CA VAL A 178 -5.38 -3.37 24.98
C VAL A 178 -6.34 -4.23 25.83
N ILE A 179 -7.55 -4.37 25.32
CA ILE A 179 -8.65 -5.12 25.98
C ILE A 179 -8.66 -6.59 25.53
N ASP A 180 -8.22 -6.85 24.27
CA ASP A 180 -8.23 -8.19 23.69
C ASP A 180 -6.90 -8.47 22.95
N ASP A 181 -6.08 -9.34 23.56
CA ASP A 181 -4.78 -9.77 23.04
C ASP A 181 -4.88 -10.71 21.81
N GLU A 182 -6.05 -11.24 21.51
CA GLU A 182 -6.27 -12.03 20.31
C GLU A 182 -6.40 -11.15 19.06
N VAL A 183 -6.92 -9.94 19.22
CA VAL A 183 -7.13 -8.97 18.14
C VAL A 183 -5.91 -8.06 17.97
N ILE A 184 -5.40 -7.51 19.08
CA ILE A 184 -4.17 -6.71 19.13
C ILE A 184 -3.11 -7.56 19.85
N ARG A 185 -2.29 -8.26 19.09
CA ARG A 185 -1.30 -9.22 19.59
C ARG A 185 -0.24 -8.57 20.46
N THR A 186 0.31 -9.37 21.38
CA THR A 186 1.49 -8.95 22.14
C THR A 186 2.75 -9.01 21.26
N ARG A 187 3.80 -8.33 21.65
CA ARG A 187 5.08 -8.33 20.93
C ARG A 187 5.82 -9.67 21.00
N GLU A 188 5.55 -10.45 22.04
CA GLU A 188 6.07 -11.81 22.24
C GLU A 188 5.32 -12.86 21.40
N ASN A 189 4.10 -12.52 20.94
CA ASN A 189 3.28 -13.39 20.12
C ASN A 189 2.59 -12.60 18.99
N PRO A 190 3.36 -11.95 18.09
CA PRO A 190 2.83 -11.16 16.99
C PRO A 190 2.17 -12.06 15.92
N VAL A 191 1.39 -11.44 15.02
CA VAL A 191 0.91 -12.13 13.80
C VAL A 191 2.09 -12.51 12.90
N ALA A 192 3.09 -11.62 12.81
CA ALA A 192 4.37 -11.87 12.15
C ALA A 192 5.46 -11.06 12.86
N GLU A 193 6.66 -11.64 12.99
CA GLU A 193 7.79 -11.03 13.69
C GLU A 193 8.36 -9.81 12.98
N ALA A 194 8.23 -9.75 11.66
CA ALA A 194 8.69 -8.64 10.82
C ALA A 194 7.61 -8.22 9.84
N GLY A 195 7.68 -6.97 9.42
CA GLY A 195 6.68 -6.19 8.73
C GLY A 195 5.78 -6.90 7.75
N GLY A 196 4.50 -6.56 7.79
CA GLY A 196 3.45 -7.14 6.96
C GLY A 196 3.60 -6.88 5.47
N THR A 197 4.50 -5.96 5.08
CA THR A 197 4.83 -5.64 3.70
C THR A 197 6.34 -5.61 3.53
N CYS A 198 6.82 -6.22 2.45
CA CYS A 198 8.24 -6.34 2.12
C CYS A 198 8.57 -5.59 0.83
N LEU A 199 9.75 -4.97 0.78
CA LEU A 199 10.36 -4.47 -0.45
C LEU A 199 11.21 -5.58 -1.09
N LEU A 200 11.01 -5.83 -2.38
CA LEU A 200 11.90 -6.70 -3.17
C LEU A 200 12.67 -5.87 -4.20
N ARG A 201 13.88 -6.31 -4.52
CA ARG A 201 14.74 -5.69 -5.55
C ARG A 201 15.42 -6.77 -6.39
N GLY A 202 15.74 -6.41 -7.62
CA GLY A 202 16.46 -7.27 -8.54
C GLY A 202 16.43 -6.75 -9.96
N ASN A 203 16.90 -7.57 -10.91
CA ASN A 203 16.97 -7.16 -12.31
C ASN A 203 15.59 -6.91 -12.95
N LEU A 204 14.51 -7.48 -12.38
CA LEU A 204 13.13 -7.22 -12.81
C LEU A 204 12.54 -5.94 -12.20
N ALA A 205 12.99 -5.54 -11.03
CA ALA A 205 12.55 -4.35 -10.31
C ALA A 205 13.76 -3.59 -9.72
N PRO A 206 14.58 -2.93 -10.55
CA PRO A 206 15.80 -2.28 -10.08
C PRO A 206 15.52 -1.13 -9.09
N ASN A 207 14.42 -0.41 -9.23
CA ASN A 207 14.01 0.62 -8.28
C ASN A 207 13.21 0.05 -7.10
N GLY A 208 12.73 -1.19 -7.21
CA GLY A 208 12.00 -1.89 -6.18
C GLY A 208 10.56 -2.23 -6.57
N CYS A 209 9.97 -3.12 -5.80
CA CYS A 209 8.58 -3.51 -5.83
C CYS A 209 8.18 -3.97 -4.42
N VAL A 210 6.89 -4.12 -4.16
CA VAL A 210 6.39 -4.45 -2.83
C VAL A 210 5.49 -5.68 -2.85
N ILE A 211 5.53 -6.45 -1.76
CA ILE A 211 4.62 -7.57 -1.52
C ILE A 211 4.06 -7.48 -0.10
N LYS A 212 2.76 -7.67 0.05
CA LYS A 212 2.11 -7.83 1.35
C LYS A 212 2.27 -9.28 1.83
N SER A 213 3.42 -9.57 2.44
CA SER A 213 3.84 -10.92 2.80
C SER A 213 2.89 -11.61 3.79
N VAL A 214 2.27 -10.87 4.73
CA VAL A 214 1.31 -11.43 5.69
C VAL A 214 -0.06 -11.77 5.10
N ALA A 215 -0.32 -11.40 3.86
CA ALA A 215 -1.54 -11.76 3.13
C ALA A 215 -1.27 -12.77 2.02
N ALA A 216 -0.03 -13.18 1.82
CA ALA A 216 0.43 -14.17 0.85
C ALA A 216 0.40 -15.59 1.42
N ASP A 217 0.35 -16.57 0.54
CA ASP A 217 0.58 -17.96 0.93
C ASP A 217 2.05 -18.13 1.35
N PRO A 218 2.35 -18.62 2.57
CA PRO A 218 3.71 -18.80 3.05
C PRO A 218 4.57 -19.69 2.15
N ASP A 219 3.98 -20.69 1.50
CA ASP A 219 4.68 -21.63 0.62
C ASP A 219 5.12 -20.97 -0.71
N LEU A 220 4.51 -19.84 -1.07
CA LEU A 220 4.83 -19.06 -2.26
C LEU A 220 5.79 -17.88 -1.99
N LEU A 221 6.24 -17.66 -0.74
CA LEU A 221 7.18 -16.58 -0.43
C LEU A 221 8.60 -16.84 -0.97
N GLN A 222 8.89 -18.07 -1.35
CA GLN A 222 10.06 -18.47 -2.14
C GLN A 222 9.56 -19.31 -3.31
N HIS A 223 9.52 -18.72 -4.48
CA HIS A 223 8.91 -19.34 -5.64
C HIS A 223 9.69 -19.04 -6.92
N ARG A 224 9.74 -20.04 -7.81
CA ARG A 224 10.34 -19.93 -9.13
C ARG A 224 9.45 -20.65 -10.14
N GLY A 225 9.09 -19.94 -11.21
CA GLY A 225 8.18 -20.51 -12.22
C GLY A 225 8.14 -19.73 -13.53
N PRO A 226 7.50 -20.31 -14.56
CA PRO A 226 7.39 -19.69 -15.87
C PRO A 226 6.39 -18.52 -15.86
N ALA A 227 6.74 -17.44 -16.57
CA ALA A 227 5.90 -16.26 -16.74
C ALA A 227 4.72 -16.55 -17.68
N VAL A 228 3.54 -16.07 -17.30
CA VAL A 228 2.35 -15.94 -18.17
C VAL A 228 2.00 -14.45 -18.22
N VAL A 229 2.23 -13.83 -19.38
CA VAL A 229 2.25 -12.37 -19.52
C VAL A 229 0.98 -11.86 -20.19
N PHE A 230 0.37 -10.86 -19.58
CA PHE A 230 -0.74 -10.07 -20.12
C PHE A 230 -0.27 -8.62 -20.35
N ASP A 231 -0.35 -8.16 -21.59
CA ASP A 231 0.15 -6.85 -22.02
C ASP A 231 -0.57 -5.65 -21.40
N ASN A 232 -1.83 -5.86 -20.99
CA ASN A 232 -2.68 -4.84 -20.39
C ASN A 232 -3.90 -5.49 -19.74
N TYR A 233 -4.69 -4.70 -19.01
CA TYR A 233 -5.88 -5.20 -18.31
C TYR A 233 -6.96 -5.80 -19.25
N PRO A 234 -7.31 -5.22 -20.42
CA PRO A 234 -8.23 -5.87 -21.35
C PRO A 234 -7.74 -7.25 -21.80
N ALA A 235 -6.48 -7.39 -22.20
CA ALA A 235 -5.93 -8.69 -22.62
C ALA A 235 -5.97 -9.72 -21.47
N MET A 236 -5.68 -9.30 -20.24
CA MET A 236 -5.80 -10.16 -19.07
C MET A 236 -7.24 -10.58 -18.83
N LYS A 237 -8.19 -9.64 -18.84
CA LYS A 237 -9.60 -9.91 -18.62
C LYS A 237 -10.18 -10.91 -19.63
N ASP A 238 -9.77 -10.78 -20.88
CA ASP A 238 -10.28 -11.63 -21.98
C ASP A 238 -9.59 -13.01 -22.00
N GLY A 239 -8.31 -13.09 -21.60
CA GLY A 239 -7.50 -14.31 -21.76
C GLY A 239 -7.31 -15.15 -20.50
N ILE A 240 -7.43 -14.59 -19.28
CA ILE A 240 -7.03 -15.31 -18.07
C ILE A 240 -7.87 -16.56 -17.75
N HIS A 241 -9.09 -16.61 -18.26
CA HIS A 241 -10.00 -17.75 -18.08
C HIS A 241 -10.13 -18.64 -19.32
N ASP A 242 -9.29 -18.39 -20.35
CA ASP A 242 -9.23 -19.24 -21.52
C ASP A 242 -8.83 -20.68 -21.11
N PRO A 243 -9.61 -21.71 -21.46
CA PRO A 243 -9.27 -23.09 -21.14
C PRO A 243 -7.95 -23.55 -21.79
N ASP A 244 -7.58 -22.96 -22.93
CA ASP A 244 -6.36 -23.27 -23.68
C ASP A 244 -5.15 -22.44 -23.25
N LEU A 245 -5.31 -21.52 -22.29
CA LEU A 245 -4.18 -20.78 -21.72
C LEU A 245 -3.14 -21.75 -21.13
N ASP A 246 -1.92 -21.67 -21.61
CA ASP A 246 -0.81 -22.50 -21.07
C ASP A 246 -0.38 -21.96 -19.68
N VAL A 247 -1.01 -22.51 -18.65
CA VAL A 247 -0.81 -22.10 -17.25
C VAL A 247 -1.03 -23.25 -16.30
N ASP A 248 -0.17 -23.38 -15.33
CA ASP A 248 -0.25 -24.31 -14.19
C ASP A 248 -0.14 -23.57 -12.84
N GLU A 249 -0.17 -24.31 -11.74
CA GLU A 249 -0.08 -23.79 -10.37
C GLU A 249 1.27 -23.15 -10.03
N ASN A 250 2.33 -23.48 -10.77
CA ASN A 250 3.67 -22.95 -10.61
C ASN A 250 3.92 -21.70 -11.46
N SER A 251 3.03 -21.39 -12.37
CA SER A 251 3.17 -20.24 -13.27
C SER A 251 3.11 -18.92 -12.52
N VAL A 252 3.88 -17.94 -12.98
CA VAL A 252 3.90 -16.56 -12.48
C VAL A 252 3.06 -15.69 -13.41
N LEU A 253 1.90 -15.23 -12.94
CA LEU A 253 1.01 -14.37 -13.71
C LEU A 253 1.54 -12.94 -13.73
N ILE A 254 1.68 -12.34 -14.90
CA ILE A 254 2.23 -10.99 -15.07
C ILE A 254 1.22 -10.09 -15.80
N LEU A 255 0.83 -8.98 -15.17
CA LEU A 255 0.11 -7.89 -15.79
C LEU A 255 1.04 -6.69 -15.93
N ARG A 256 1.28 -6.24 -17.16
CA ARG A 256 2.08 -5.05 -17.45
C ARG A 256 1.24 -3.91 -18.04
N SER A 257 1.85 -2.73 -18.20
CA SER A 257 1.19 -1.50 -18.66
C SER A 257 0.01 -1.05 -17.79
N ALA A 258 0.12 -1.29 -16.50
CA ALA A 258 -0.88 -0.95 -15.49
C ALA A 258 -0.35 -0.03 -14.36
N GLY A 259 0.89 0.47 -14.54
CA GLY A 259 1.52 1.44 -13.68
C GLY A 259 1.05 2.89 -13.94
N PRO A 260 1.69 3.88 -13.30
CA PRO A 260 1.28 5.28 -13.37
C PRO A 260 1.10 5.84 -14.79
N LEU A 261 2.03 5.55 -15.70
CA LEU A 261 1.96 5.99 -17.11
C LEU A 261 1.14 5.03 -17.98
N GLY A 262 1.28 3.72 -17.74
CA GLY A 262 0.61 2.70 -18.55
C GLY A 262 -0.91 2.73 -18.40
N ALA A 263 -1.37 3.03 -17.18
CA ALA A 263 -2.78 3.18 -16.84
C ALA A 263 -2.97 4.43 -15.97
N PRO A 264 -3.29 5.59 -16.58
CA PRO A 264 -3.46 6.85 -15.86
C PRO A 264 -4.40 6.73 -14.66
N GLY A 265 -3.95 7.25 -13.51
CA GLY A 265 -4.62 7.07 -12.22
C GLY A 265 -4.10 5.90 -11.40
N PHE A 266 -3.18 5.10 -11.94
CA PHE A 266 -2.53 4.00 -11.23
C PHE A 266 -3.54 3.04 -10.58
N PRO A 267 -4.33 2.30 -11.39
CA PRO A 267 -5.45 1.50 -10.90
C PRO A 267 -5.02 0.28 -10.08
N GLU A 268 -5.96 -0.22 -9.28
CA GLU A 268 -5.78 -1.39 -8.41
C GLU A 268 -6.05 -2.71 -9.16
N TRP A 269 -5.34 -2.96 -10.26
CA TRP A 269 -5.51 -4.14 -11.12
C TRP A 269 -4.53 -5.28 -10.84
N GLY A 270 -3.59 -5.09 -9.92
CA GLY A 270 -2.49 -6.02 -9.67
C GLY A 270 -2.87 -7.34 -8.99
N MET A 271 -4.09 -7.44 -8.44
CA MET A 271 -4.62 -8.72 -7.99
C MET A 271 -5.30 -9.43 -9.16
N LEU A 272 -4.51 -10.10 -10.02
CA LEU A 272 -5.05 -10.91 -11.10
C LEU A 272 -5.87 -12.06 -10.53
N PRO A 273 -7.03 -12.41 -11.14
CA PRO A 273 -7.76 -13.59 -10.73
C PRO A 273 -6.96 -14.88 -11.01
N ILE A 274 -7.19 -15.92 -10.22
CA ILE A 274 -6.67 -17.24 -10.52
C ILE A 274 -7.43 -17.79 -11.73
N PRO A 275 -6.74 -18.37 -12.74
CA PRO A 275 -7.38 -19.00 -13.87
C PRO A 275 -8.46 -19.99 -13.43
N LYS A 276 -9.65 -19.93 -14.07
CA LYS A 276 -10.82 -20.71 -13.63
C LYS A 276 -10.51 -22.21 -13.52
N LYS A 277 -9.79 -22.77 -14.48
CA LYS A 277 -9.41 -24.19 -14.48
C LYS A 277 -8.54 -24.59 -13.27
N LEU A 278 -7.67 -23.70 -12.81
CA LEU A 278 -6.85 -23.93 -11.62
C LEU A 278 -7.64 -23.74 -10.33
N LEU A 279 -8.52 -22.73 -10.31
CA LEU A 279 -9.43 -22.53 -9.19
C LEU A 279 -10.35 -23.74 -8.96
N GLU A 280 -10.88 -24.33 -10.04
CA GLU A 280 -11.67 -25.56 -10.02
C GLU A 280 -10.86 -26.80 -9.60
N ALA A 281 -9.56 -26.82 -9.93
CA ALA A 281 -8.62 -27.85 -9.47
C ALA A 281 -8.20 -27.69 -8.01
N GLY A 282 -8.61 -26.60 -7.32
CA GLY A 282 -8.34 -26.38 -5.91
C GLY A 282 -7.21 -25.39 -5.58
N VAL A 283 -6.57 -24.79 -6.58
CA VAL A 283 -5.55 -23.75 -6.39
C VAL A 283 -6.20 -22.52 -5.74
N ARG A 284 -5.62 -21.98 -4.68
CA ARG A 284 -6.17 -20.86 -3.93
C ARG A 284 -5.30 -19.61 -3.97
N ASP A 285 -4.01 -19.75 -4.27
CA ASP A 285 -3.07 -18.64 -4.48
C ASP A 285 -2.08 -19.00 -5.60
N MET A 286 -1.47 -17.98 -6.18
CA MET A 286 -0.44 -18.06 -7.21
C MET A 286 0.42 -16.80 -7.11
N VAL A 287 1.67 -16.87 -7.57
CA VAL A 287 2.50 -15.67 -7.69
C VAL A 287 1.98 -14.79 -8.82
N ARG A 288 1.73 -13.52 -8.50
CA ARG A 288 1.26 -12.48 -9.42
C ARG A 288 2.17 -11.27 -9.34
N LEU A 289 2.57 -10.77 -10.48
CA LEU A 289 3.44 -9.61 -10.61
C LEU A 289 2.78 -8.52 -11.44
N SER A 290 2.90 -7.27 -11.01
CA SER A 290 2.43 -6.14 -11.81
C SER A 290 3.13 -4.84 -11.44
N ASP A 291 3.18 -3.92 -12.41
CA ASP A 291 3.45 -2.51 -12.16
C ASP A 291 2.22 -1.75 -11.63
N ALA A 292 1.07 -2.42 -11.46
CA ALA A 292 -0.16 -1.88 -10.88
C ALA A 292 -0.14 -1.83 -9.34
N ARG A 293 -1.21 -1.26 -8.77
CA ARG A 293 -1.61 -1.41 -7.35
C ARG A 293 -2.58 -2.57 -7.17
N MET A 294 -2.86 -2.92 -5.91
CA MET A 294 -4.04 -3.72 -5.55
C MET A 294 -4.80 -3.07 -4.39
N SER A 295 -6.07 -3.40 -4.24
CA SER A 295 -6.86 -2.99 -3.09
C SER A 295 -6.24 -3.50 -1.78
N GLY A 296 -6.21 -2.67 -0.75
CA GLY A 296 -5.75 -3.07 0.58
C GLY A 296 -6.55 -4.21 1.19
N THR A 297 -7.77 -4.46 0.70
CA THR A 297 -8.63 -5.57 1.11
C THR A 297 -8.32 -6.88 0.40
N SER A 298 -7.43 -6.87 -0.59
CA SER A 298 -7.00 -8.04 -1.33
C SER A 298 -6.00 -8.89 -0.55
N TYR A 299 -5.92 -10.15 -0.89
CA TYR A 299 -4.97 -11.11 -0.34
C TYR A 299 -4.29 -11.91 -1.45
N GLY A 300 -3.25 -12.65 -1.07
CA GLY A 300 -2.51 -13.54 -1.95
C GLY A 300 -1.12 -12.99 -2.32
N THR A 301 -0.34 -13.84 -2.99
CA THR A 301 1.06 -13.59 -3.34
C THR A 301 1.16 -12.64 -4.52
N CYS A 302 1.01 -11.35 -4.26
CA CYS A 302 1.02 -10.28 -5.27
C CYS A 302 2.22 -9.36 -5.07
N VAL A 303 3.12 -9.33 -6.04
CA VAL A 303 4.23 -8.36 -6.13
C VAL A 303 3.76 -7.19 -6.99
N LEU A 304 3.81 -5.99 -6.44
CA LEU A 304 3.15 -4.80 -6.97
C LEU A 304 4.12 -3.62 -7.07
N HIS A 305 3.67 -2.55 -7.74
CA HIS A 305 4.45 -1.31 -7.86
C HIS A 305 5.84 -1.55 -8.47
N ILE A 306 5.96 -2.52 -9.38
CA ILE A 306 7.25 -2.82 -10.02
C ILE A 306 7.75 -1.55 -10.73
N ALA A 307 8.93 -1.10 -10.31
CA ALA A 307 9.52 0.14 -10.79
C ALA A 307 10.95 -0.07 -11.33
N PRO A 308 11.29 0.56 -12.46
CA PRO A 308 10.43 1.36 -13.34
C PRO A 308 9.31 0.53 -13.99
N GLU A 309 8.12 1.14 -14.17
CA GLU A 309 7.00 0.46 -14.82
C GLU A 309 7.28 0.11 -16.29
N SER A 310 6.52 -0.83 -16.84
CA SER A 310 6.67 -1.28 -18.23
C SER A 310 6.44 -0.16 -19.25
N ALA A 311 5.47 0.71 -19.03
CA ALA A 311 5.19 1.86 -19.92
C ALA A 311 6.29 2.93 -19.93
N ALA A 312 7.14 2.96 -18.91
CA ALA A 312 8.35 3.77 -18.86
C ALA A 312 9.59 3.04 -19.42
N GLY A 313 9.44 1.86 -20.01
CA GLY A 313 10.54 1.05 -20.53
C GLY A 313 11.30 0.24 -19.48
N GLY A 314 10.66 0.01 -18.32
CA GLY A 314 11.20 -0.85 -17.26
C GLY A 314 11.34 -2.32 -17.71
N PRO A 315 12.12 -3.14 -16.97
CA PRO A 315 12.40 -4.53 -17.34
C PRO A 315 11.17 -5.38 -17.55
N LEU A 316 10.09 -5.13 -16.82
CA LEU A 316 8.81 -5.86 -16.95
C LEU A 316 8.26 -5.81 -18.39
N ALA A 317 8.55 -4.75 -19.16
CA ALA A 317 8.17 -4.63 -20.57
C ALA A 317 8.79 -5.69 -21.48
N LEU A 318 9.91 -6.28 -21.06
CA LEU A 318 10.73 -7.19 -21.86
C LEU A 318 10.47 -8.67 -21.54
N VAL A 319 9.69 -8.97 -20.50
CA VAL A 319 9.37 -10.35 -20.10
C VAL A 319 8.48 -10.98 -21.16
N GLU A 320 8.79 -12.21 -21.54
CA GLU A 320 8.01 -13.02 -22.50
C GLU A 320 7.40 -14.25 -21.80
N ASN A 321 6.36 -14.83 -22.39
CA ASN A 321 5.78 -16.07 -21.88
C ASN A 321 6.83 -17.18 -21.80
N GLY A 322 6.87 -17.92 -20.69
CA GLY A 322 7.81 -18.98 -20.44
C GLY A 322 9.15 -18.53 -19.84
N ASP A 323 9.40 -17.22 -19.73
CA ASP A 323 10.58 -16.73 -19.00
C ASP A 323 10.51 -17.15 -17.53
N GLU A 324 11.64 -17.51 -16.97
CA GLU A 324 11.69 -17.97 -15.59
C GLU A 324 11.85 -16.79 -14.62
N ILE A 325 10.90 -16.67 -13.71
CA ILE A 325 10.85 -15.63 -12.68
C ILE A 325 11.01 -16.28 -11.30
N GLU A 326 11.82 -15.66 -10.46
CA GLU A 326 12.04 -16.07 -9.07
C GLU A 326 11.73 -14.90 -8.13
N ILE A 327 10.94 -15.18 -7.09
CA ILE A 327 10.80 -14.31 -5.92
C ILE A 327 11.36 -15.01 -4.70
N ASN A 328 12.09 -14.27 -3.87
CA ASN A 328 12.57 -14.72 -2.56
C ASN A 328 12.31 -13.59 -1.55
N VAL A 329 11.19 -13.69 -0.86
CA VAL A 329 10.74 -12.66 0.08
C VAL A 329 11.62 -12.60 1.33
N PRO A 330 12.07 -13.71 1.93
CA PRO A 330 13.06 -13.69 3.00
C PRO A 330 14.34 -12.92 2.66
N ASP A 331 14.89 -13.13 1.46
CA ASP A 331 16.09 -12.44 0.99
C ASP A 331 15.82 -11.09 0.35
N ARG A 332 14.54 -10.70 0.23
CA ARG A 332 14.10 -9.42 -0.38
C ARG A 332 14.52 -9.27 -1.84
N THR A 333 14.49 -10.37 -2.61
CA THR A 333 14.90 -10.39 -4.01
C THR A 333 13.79 -10.80 -4.96
N ILE A 334 13.88 -10.27 -6.18
CA ILE A 334 13.12 -10.68 -7.35
C ILE A 334 14.07 -10.82 -8.53
N HIS A 335 14.06 -11.96 -9.20
CA HIS A 335 15.00 -12.23 -10.27
C HIS A 335 14.31 -12.79 -11.51
N TRP A 336 14.74 -12.28 -12.65
CA TRP A 336 14.38 -12.74 -13.99
C TRP A 336 15.57 -13.47 -14.59
N HIS A 337 15.43 -14.77 -14.82
CA HIS A 337 16.49 -15.67 -15.25
C HIS A 337 16.68 -15.65 -16.76
N VAL A 338 17.09 -14.51 -17.29
CA VAL A 338 17.41 -14.28 -18.70
C VAL A 338 18.80 -13.63 -18.79
N SER A 339 19.58 -14.01 -19.80
CA SER A 339 20.93 -13.44 -19.96
C SER A 339 20.91 -11.96 -20.31
N GLU A 340 21.95 -11.24 -19.94
CA GLU A 340 22.10 -9.82 -20.26
C GLU A 340 22.13 -9.56 -21.79
N GLU A 341 22.65 -10.51 -22.57
CA GLU A 341 22.65 -10.44 -24.04
C GLU A 341 21.22 -10.49 -24.56
N GLU A 342 20.39 -11.40 -24.03
CA GLU A 342 18.99 -11.53 -24.43
C GLU A 342 18.16 -10.32 -23.97
N ILE A 343 18.38 -9.82 -22.76
CA ILE A 343 17.76 -8.58 -22.28
C ILE A 343 18.10 -7.41 -23.21
N SER A 344 19.36 -7.30 -23.59
CA SER A 344 19.82 -6.25 -24.51
C SER A 344 19.19 -6.41 -25.90
N ARG A 345 19.10 -7.63 -26.42
CA ARG A 345 18.43 -7.94 -27.69
C ARG A 345 16.96 -7.54 -27.68
N ARG A 346 16.21 -7.95 -26.63
CA ARG A 346 14.79 -7.61 -26.47
C ARG A 346 14.60 -6.11 -26.33
N ARG A 347 15.45 -5.43 -25.57
CA ARG A 347 15.42 -3.97 -25.41
C ARG A 347 15.65 -3.25 -26.74
N ALA A 348 16.58 -3.71 -27.56
CA ALA A 348 16.82 -3.15 -28.89
C ALA A 348 15.67 -3.40 -29.88
N ALA A 349 14.92 -4.49 -29.69
CA ALA A 349 13.76 -4.85 -30.52
C ALA A 349 12.45 -4.25 -30.02
N MET A 350 12.45 -3.62 -28.82
CA MET A 350 11.23 -3.06 -28.22
C MET A 350 10.68 -1.93 -29.12
N PRO A 351 9.38 -1.91 -29.39
CA PRO A 351 8.78 -0.81 -30.12
C PRO A 351 8.92 0.51 -29.33
N PRO A 352 8.90 1.66 -30.01
CA PRO A 352 8.89 2.95 -29.33
C PRO A 352 7.79 3.03 -28.28
N LEU A 353 8.10 3.61 -27.12
CA LEU A 353 7.12 3.84 -26.07
C LEU A 353 5.94 4.66 -26.62
N LYS A 354 4.74 4.35 -26.13
CA LYS A 354 3.53 5.08 -26.51
C LYS A 354 3.71 6.57 -26.23
N PRO A 355 3.53 7.46 -27.20
CA PRO A 355 3.69 8.90 -26.97
C PRO A 355 2.64 9.39 -25.96
N ALA A 356 3.04 10.37 -25.15
CA ALA A 356 2.08 11.04 -24.28
C ALA A 356 0.98 11.73 -25.11
N PRO A 357 -0.25 11.83 -24.59
CA PRO A 357 -1.31 12.61 -25.23
C PRO A 357 -0.84 14.03 -25.55
N GLU A 358 -1.28 14.60 -26.70
CA GLU A 358 -0.77 15.90 -27.16
C GLU A 358 -1.32 17.09 -26.34
N ARG A 359 -2.46 16.91 -25.66
CA ARG A 359 -3.16 18.01 -24.98
C ARG A 359 -4.07 17.54 -23.83
N GLY A 360 -4.49 18.48 -23.04
CA GLY A 360 -5.49 18.29 -21.97
C GLY A 360 -4.88 17.76 -20.68
N TYR A 361 -5.75 17.32 -19.77
CA TYR A 361 -5.31 16.81 -18.47
C TYR A 361 -4.43 15.57 -18.57
N GLU A 362 -4.73 14.69 -19.52
CA GLU A 362 -3.92 13.48 -19.75
C GLU A 362 -2.48 13.83 -20.16
N HIS A 363 -2.28 14.91 -20.96
CA HIS A 363 -0.94 15.41 -21.29
C HIS A 363 -0.21 15.89 -20.05
N LEU A 364 -0.88 16.72 -19.23
CA LEU A 364 -0.31 17.19 -17.97
C LEU A 364 0.07 16.03 -17.05
N TYR A 365 -0.83 15.07 -16.88
CA TYR A 365 -0.60 13.88 -16.07
C TYR A 365 0.61 13.09 -16.57
N ALA A 366 0.60 12.67 -17.83
CA ALA A 366 1.67 11.83 -18.40
C ALA A 366 3.05 12.52 -18.38
N LYS A 367 3.07 13.87 -18.43
CA LYS A 367 4.32 14.65 -18.41
C LYS A 367 4.92 14.77 -17.01
N HIS A 368 4.09 14.78 -15.97
CA HIS A 368 4.50 15.18 -14.63
C HIS A 368 4.34 14.09 -13.58
N VAL A 369 3.61 13.00 -13.86
CA VAL A 369 3.47 11.92 -12.88
C VAL A 369 4.80 11.19 -12.68
N THR A 370 5.18 11.00 -11.42
CA THR A 370 6.35 10.23 -11.04
C THR A 370 6.05 8.74 -10.98
N GLN A 371 7.08 7.91 -10.94
CA GLN A 371 6.96 6.46 -10.79
C GLN A 371 6.50 6.06 -9.38
N ALA A 372 6.09 4.81 -9.19
CA ALA A 372 5.57 4.32 -7.92
C ALA A 372 6.59 4.40 -6.77
N ASP A 373 7.87 4.16 -7.05
CA ASP A 373 8.98 4.30 -6.11
C ASP A 373 9.24 5.75 -5.68
N LEU A 374 8.67 6.73 -6.40
CA LEU A 374 8.71 8.16 -6.14
C LEU A 374 7.36 8.74 -5.67
N GLY A 375 6.38 7.88 -5.36
CA GLY A 375 5.10 8.27 -4.77
C GLY A 375 3.96 8.51 -5.77
N CYS A 376 4.18 8.33 -7.08
CA CYS A 376 3.14 8.54 -8.10
C CYS A 376 2.44 9.91 -7.97
N ASP A 377 3.17 10.94 -7.56
CA ASP A 377 2.70 12.33 -7.44
C ASP A 377 3.17 13.18 -8.63
N PHE A 378 2.75 14.41 -8.73
CA PHE A 378 3.29 15.33 -9.71
C PHE A 378 4.60 15.94 -9.23
N ASP A 379 5.62 15.95 -10.08
CA ASP A 379 6.96 16.43 -9.79
C ASP A 379 7.02 17.90 -9.33
N PHE A 380 6.06 18.74 -9.77
CA PHE A 380 5.95 20.15 -9.39
C PHE A 380 5.23 20.41 -8.05
N LEU A 381 4.75 19.36 -7.37
CA LEU A 381 4.10 19.47 -6.06
C LEU A 381 5.04 19.23 -4.89
N THR A 382 6.30 18.89 -5.18
CA THR A 382 7.32 18.65 -4.15
C THR A 382 7.99 19.94 -3.71
N GLY A 383 8.35 20.05 -2.41
CA GLY A 383 9.11 21.17 -1.87
C GLY A 383 8.41 21.88 -0.70
N ARG A 384 9.21 22.67 0.04
CA ARG A 384 8.77 23.37 1.27
C ARG A 384 8.42 24.83 1.07
N THR A 385 8.76 25.43 -0.06
CA THR A 385 8.55 26.85 -0.27
C THR A 385 7.12 27.11 -0.71
N PRO A 386 6.30 27.74 0.10
CA PRO A 386 4.95 28.12 -0.30
C PRO A 386 5.03 29.18 -1.42
N ASN A 387 4.08 29.15 -2.34
CA ASN A 387 3.90 30.24 -3.27
C ASN A 387 3.50 31.50 -2.49
N ALA A 388 4.02 32.65 -2.92
CA ALA A 388 3.54 33.91 -2.37
C ALA A 388 2.03 34.07 -2.65
N GLU A 389 1.27 34.42 -1.63
CA GLU A 389 -0.14 34.74 -1.84
C GLU A 389 -0.27 35.94 -2.78
N PRO A 390 -1.13 35.85 -3.79
CA PRO A 390 -1.38 37.02 -4.66
C PRO A 390 -2.02 38.15 -3.85
N SER A 391 -1.53 39.37 -4.02
CA SER A 391 -2.17 40.54 -3.46
C SER A 391 -3.55 40.71 -4.11
N ILE A 392 -4.57 40.71 -3.29
CA ILE A 392 -5.99 40.91 -3.71
C ILE A 392 -6.47 42.34 -3.42
N HIS A 393 -5.54 43.26 -3.10
CA HIS A 393 -5.81 44.68 -2.84
C HIS A 393 -5.08 45.56 -3.85
#